data_c226094fe9c80d69d42258166b9e05cc
#
_entry.id   c226094fe9c80d69d42258166b9e05cc
#
_cell.length_a   1.000
_cell.length_b   1.000
_cell.length_c   1.000
_cell.angle_alpha   90.00
_cell.angle_beta   90.00
_cell.angle_gamma   90.00
#
_symmetry.space_group_name_H-M   'P 1'
#
loop_
_entity.id
_entity.type
_entity.pdbx_description
1 polymer ?
#
loop_
_entity_poly.entity_id
_entity_poly.type
_entity_poly.pdbx_seq_one_letter_code
_entity_poly.pdbx_strand_id
1 'polypeptide(L)'
;MDTDERPDLRCGGKSKLILKAETEKIIGFAFEVLNEIGHGLNEKIYENSLVVLFKQNAIAFGQQTRFPVHFRAVQVGEFVPDLIAFGSVIVDNKVIDRITDHERGQMLNYLRITRLKVGLILNFKHARLDWERIVL
;
A
#
# COMPACT_ATOMS: atom_id res chain seq x y z
N MET A 1 14.99 8.94 -9.39
CA MET A 1 14.01 9.67 -8.56
C MET A 1 13.99 9.08 -7.18
N ASP A 2 14.10 9.90 -6.19
CA ASP A 2 13.96 9.44 -4.82
C ASP A 2 12.48 9.47 -4.44
N THR A 3 11.88 8.30 -4.32
CA THR A 3 10.46 8.17 -4.06
C THR A 3 10.07 8.62 -2.65
N ASP A 4 11.04 8.75 -1.74
CA ASP A 4 10.79 9.16 -0.38
C ASP A 4 10.99 10.65 -0.13
N GLU A 5 11.25 11.43 -1.16
CA GLU A 5 11.31 12.88 -1.01
C GLU A 5 9.95 13.52 -0.87
N ARG A 6 8.90 12.80 -1.19
CA ARG A 6 7.56 13.26 -0.97
C ARG A 6 7.37 13.44 0.54
N PRO A 7 7.01 14.64 1.02
CA PRO A 7 6.97 14.87 2.46
C PRO A 7 5.88 14.06 3.14
N ASP A 8 6.23 13.54 4.31
CA ASP A 8 5.29 12.90 5.19
C ASP A 8 4.81 13.94 6.20
N LEU A 9 3.68 14.52 5.92
CA LEU A 9 3.17 15.65 6.69
C LEU A 9 2.62 15.27 8.05
N ARG A 10 2.52 13.98 8.36
CA ARG A 10 1.81 13.53 9.56
C ARG A 10 2.71 13.28 10.74
N CYS A 11 3.93 12.91 10.51
CA CYS A 11 4.78 12.38 11.58
C CYS A 11 6.08 13.14 11.78
N GLY A 12 6.47 14.02 10.91
CA GLY A 12 7.72 14.73 11.01
C GLY A 12 8.92 13.90 10.55
N GLY A 13 10.13 14.36 10.86
CA GLY A 13 11.35 13.91 10.23
C GLY A 13 11.71 12.43 10.40
N LYS A 14 11.46 11.87 11.57
CA LYS A 14 11.83 10.48 11.85
C LYS A 14 11.00 9.48 11.07
N SER A 15 9.73 9.76 10.85
CA SER A 15 8.83 8.83 10.17
C SER A 15 9.16 8.61 8.72
N LYS A 16 9.88 9.53 8.09
CA LYS A 16 10.37 9.36 6.71
C LYS A 16 11.28 8.16 6.57
N LEU A 17 11.98 7.78 7.64
CA LEU A 17 12.96 6.70 7.63
C LEU A 17 12.34 5.34 7.91
N ILE A 18 11.10 5.31 8.39
CA ILE A 18 10.42 4.04 8.72
C ILE A 18 10.15 3.27 7.44
N LEU A 19 10.76 2.09 7.33
CA LEU A 19 10.54 1.18 6.20
C LEU A 19 10.83 1.83 4.84
N LYS A 20 11.81 2.73 4.80
CA LYS A 20 12.15 3.44 3.56
C LYS A 20 12.55 2.49 2.45
N ALA A 21 13.47 1.59 2.73
CA ALA A 21 13.96 0.63 1.72
C ALA A 21 12.82 -0.28 1.23
N GLU A 22 11.98 -0.71 2.15
CA GLU A 22 10.85 -1.58 1.83
C GLU A 22 9.83 -0.88 0.94
N THR A 23 9.45 0.34 1.28
CA THR A 23 8.48 1.09 0.48
C THR A 23 9.04 1.46 -0.89
N GLU A 24 10.31 1.83 -0.98
CA GLU A 24 10.94 2.11 -2.27
C GLU A 24 10.95 0.87 -3.17
N LYS A 25 11.18 -0.30 -2.60
CA LYS A 25 11.18 -1.55 -3.36
C LYS A 25 9.80 -1.86 -3.93
N ILE A 26 8.76 -1.70 -3.11
CA ILE A 26 7.38 -1.93 -3.54
C ILE A 26 7.00 -0.95 -4.65
N ILE A 27 7.34 0.32 -4.51
CA ILE A 27 7.05 1.33 -5.52
C ILE A 27 7.78 1.00 -6.83
N GLY A 28 9.03 0.53 -6.73
CA GLY A 28 9.79 0.07 -7.90
C GLY A 28 9.09 -1.07 -8.62
N PHE A 29 8.55 -2.03 -7.88
CA PHE A 29 7.76 -3.12 -8.46
C PHE A 29 6.49 -2.60 -9.14
N ALA A 30 5.82 -1.62 -8.54
CA ALA A 30 4.64 -1.03 -9.13
C ALA A 30 4.95 -0.36 -10.48
N PHE A 31 6.09 0.32 -10.58
CA PHE A 31 6.56 0.85 -11.87
C PHE A 31 6.79 -0.25 -12.89
N GLU A 32 7.43 -1.35 -12.50
CA GLU A 32 7.67 -2.48 -13.40
C GLU A 32 6.34 -3.04 -13.92
N VAL A 33 5.39 -3.26 -13.02
CA VAL A 33 4.07 -3.79 -13.40
C VAL A 33 3.38 -2.85 -14.39
N LEU A 34 3.35 -1.56 -14.05
CA LEU A 34 2.70 -0.56 -14.90
C LEU A 34 3.33 -0.50 -16.29
N ASN A 35 4.66 -0.56 -16.35
CA ASN A 35 5.38 -0.51 -17.63
C ASN A 35 5.13 -1.75 -18.48
N GLU A 36 4.98 -2.93 -17.87
CA GLU A 36 4.85 -4.17 -18.62
C GLU A 36 3.42 -4.46 -19.07
N ILE A 37 2.43 -4.21 -18.21
CA ILE A 37 1.05 -4.59 -18.53
C ILE A 37 0.13 -3.40 -18.79
N GLY A 38 0.60 -2.18 -18.58
CA GLY A 38 -0.19 -0.99 -18.86
C GLY A 38 -1.13 -0.58 -17.73
N HIS A 39 -1.84 0.52 -17.94
CA HIS A 39 -2.67 1.17 -16.93
C HIS A 39 -4.16 0.90 -17.16
N GLY A 40 -4.97 1.19 -16.15
CA GLY A 40 -6.43 1.18 -16.29
C GLY A 40 -7.07 -0.20 -16.29
N LEU A 41 -6.34 -1.24 -15.92
CA LEU A 41 -6.89 -2.59 -15.81
C LEU A 41 -7.57 -2.76 -14.45
N ASN A 42 -8.15 -3.95 -14.23
CA ASN A 42 -8.80 -4.28 -12.96
C ASN A 42 -7.78 -4.30 -11.81
N GLU A 43 -8.18 -3.84 -10.63
CA GLU A 43 -7.32 -3.77 -9.45
C GLU A 43 -6.66 -5.10 -9.11
N LYS A 44 -7.41 -6.20 -9.23
CA LYS A 44 -6.91 -7.54 -8.90
C LYS A 44 -5.74 -7.95 -9.79
N ILE A 45 -5.70 -7.47 -11.02
CA ILE A 45 -4.60 -7.75 -11.94
C ILE A 45 -3.30 -7.16 -11.39
N TYR A 46 -3.36 -5.93 -10.88
CA TYR A 46 -2.18 -5.28 -10.30
C TYR A 46 -1.76 -5.94 -8.99
N GLU A 47 -2.71 -6.30 -8.14
CA GLU A 47 -2.43 -7.02 -6.91
C GLU A 47 -1.69 -8.32 -7.21
N ASN A 48 -2.19 -9.12 -8.12
CA ASN A 48 -1.59 -10.40 -8.48
C ASN A 48 -0.23 -10.24 -9.16
N SER A 49 -0.05 -9.18 -9.93
CA SER A 49 1.24 -8.89 -10.58
C SER A 49 2.31 -8.56 -9.54
N LEU A 50 1.96 -7.79 -8.51
CA LEU A 50 2.87 -7.53 -7.40
C LEU A 50 3.25 -8.82 -6.67
N VAL A 51 2.30 -9.71 -6.48
CA VAL A 51 2.57 -11.02 -5.85
C VAL A 51 3.62 -11.80 -6.64
N VAL A 52 3.55 -11.77 -7.98
CA VAL A 52 4.55 -12.41 -8.83
C VAL A 52 5.94 -11.86 -8.51
N LEU A 53 6.06 -10.53 -8.44
CA LEU A 53 7.36 -9.89 -8.14
C LEU A 53 7.84 -10.18 -6.72
N PHE A 54 6.92 -10.21 -5.75
CA PHE A 54 7.28 -10.58 -4.38
C PHE A 54 7.87 -12.00 -4.33
N LYS A 55 7.21 -12.94 -5.00
CA LYS A 55 7.71 -14.34 -5.03
C LYS A 55 9.05 -14.44 -5.75
N GLN A 56 9.21 -13.76 -6.87
CA GLN A 56 10.47 -13.79 -7.63
C GLN A 56 11.64 -13.17 -6.87
N ASN A 57 11.36 -12.27 -5.94
CA ASN A 57 12.39 -11.56 -5.18
C ASN A 57 12.47 -12.04 -3.72
N ALA A 58 11.82 -13.13 -3.39
CA ALA A 58 11.82 -13.74 -2.05
C ALA A 58 11.39 -12.76 -0.95
N ILE A 59 10.38 -11.93 -1.24
CA ILE A 59 9.83 -10.98 -0.29
C ILE A 59 8.62 -11.62 0.38
N ALA A 60 8.63 -11.61 1.71
CA ALA A 60 7.50 -12.09 2.49
C ALA A 60 6.27 -11.21 2.26
N PHE A 61 5.12 -11.82 2.05
CA PHE A 61 3.87 -11.10 1.88
C PHE A 61 2.69 -11.92 2.38
N GLY A 62 1.61 -11.22 2.71
CA GLY A 62 0.30 -11.82 2.94
C GLY A 62 -0.69 -11.22 1.96
N GLN A 63 -1.52 -12.06 1.35
CA GLN A 63 -2.56 -11.63 0.43
C GLN A 63 -3.92 -11.93 1.05
N GLN A 64 -4.79 -10.91 1.11
CA GLN A 64 -6.14 -11.04 1.65
C GLN A 64 -6.14 -11.55 3.09
N THR A 65 -5.20 -11.10 3.91
CA THR A 65 -5.13 -11.43 5.32
C THR A 65 -6.26 -10.75 6.09
N ARG A 66 -6.96 -11.48 6.94
CA ARG A 66 -8.13 -10.97 7.66
C ARG A 66 -7.76 -10.38 9.00
N PHE A 67 -8.25 -9.19 9.28
CA PHE A 67 -8.06 -8.50 10.56
C PHE A 67 -9.42 -8.21 11.18
N PRO A 68 -9.68 -8.69 12.41
CA PRO A 68 -10.95 -8.37 13.06
C PRO A 68 -11.02 -6.90 13.45
N VAL A 69 -12.19 -6.32 13.30
CA VAL A 69 -12.47 -4.96 13.75
C VAL A 69 -13.37 -5.04 14.97
N HIS A 70 -12.93 -4.45 16.09
CA HIS A 70 -13.66 -4.47 17.34
C HIS A 70 -14.18 -3.10 17.70
N PHE A 71 -15.38 -3.06 18.26
CA PHE A 71 -15.94 -1.89 18.92
C PHE A 71 -16.34 -2.32 20.32
N ARG A 72 -15.73 -1.70 21.34
CA ARG A 72 -16.00 -2.02 22.75
C ARG A 72 -15.91 -3.53 23.04
N ALA A 73 -14.81 -4.13 22.60
CA ALA A 73 -14.49 -5.55 22.77
C ALA A 73 -15.42 -6.53 22.01
N VAL A 74 -16.31 -6.03 21.17
CA VAL A 74 -17.17 -6.86 20.32
C VAL A 74 -16.69 -6.78 18.88
N GLN A 75 -16.50 -7.92 18.25
CA GLN A 75 -16.13 -7.93 16.83
C GLN A 75 -17.34 -7.50 16.00
N VAL A 76 -17.17 -6.40 15.26
CA VAL A 76 -18.23 -5.81 14.45
C VAL A 76 -17.98 -5.99 12.95
N GLY A 77 -16.82 -6.49 12.56
CA GLY A 77 -16.50 -6.72 11.16
C GLY A 77 -15.07 -7.19 10.97
N GLU A 78 -14.65 -7.19 9.71
CA GLU A 78 -13.29 -7.54 9.33
C GLU A 78 -12.76 -6.53 8.33
N PHE A 79 -11.46 -6.27 8.41
CA PHE A 79 -10.72 -5.56 7.37
C PHE A 79 -9.80 -6.56 6.67
N VAL A 80 -9.81 -6.55 5.32
CA VAL A 80 -8.99 -7.45 4.52
C VAL A 80 -8.17 -6.60 3.55
N PRO A 81 -6.92 -6.28 3.87
CA PRO A 81 -6.06 -5.54 2.95
C PRO A 81 -5.72 -6.39 1.74
N ASP A 82 -5.45 -5.73 0.60
CA ASP A 82 -5.00 -6.43 -0.59
C ASP A 82 -3.74 -7.23 -0.31
N LEU A 83 -2.71 -6.53 0.16
CA LEU A 83 -1.40 -7.11 0.42
C LEU A 83 -0.79 -6.49 1.67
N ILE A 84 -0.01 -7.30 2.37
CA ILE A 84 0.92 -6.81 3.38
C ILE A 84 2.29 -7.33 2.95
N ALA A 85 3.22 -6.41 2.68
CA ALA A 85 4.56 -6.75 2.26
C ALA A 85 5.55 -6.57 3.39
N PHE A 86 6.57 -7.42 3.45
CA PHE A 86 7.60 -7.42 4.49
C PHE A 86 7.02 -7.60 5.90
N GLY A 87 5.80 -8.11 6.01
CA GLY A 87 5.10 -8.18 7.29
C GLY A 87 4.78 -6.83 7.92
N SER A 88 4.99 -5.71 7.21
CA SER A 88 5.02 -4.39 7.82
C SER A 88 4.32 -3.29 7.04
N VAL A 89 4.14 -3.44 5.73
CA VAL A 89 3.61 -2.39 4.86
C VAL A 89 2.30 -2.85 4.25
N ILE A 90 1.23 -2.09 4.51
CA ILE A 90 -0.04 -2.31 3.80
C ILE A 90 0.08 -1.76 2.40
N VAL A 91 -0.29 -2.56 1.40
CA VAL A 91 -0.33 -2.12 0.01
C VAL A 91 -1.78 -2.15 -0.46
N ASP A 92 -2.28 -0.98 -0.86
CA ASP A 92 -3.64 -0.79 -1.33
C ASP A 92 -3.59 -0.38 -2.81
N ASN A 93 -4.08 -1.27 -3.68
CA ASN A 93 -4.06 -1.04 -5.12
C ASN A 93 -5.37 -0.40 -5.57
N LYS A 94 -5.26 0.70 -6.30
CA LYS A 94 -6.42 1.47 -6.78
C LYS A 94 -6.35 1.66 -8.29
N VAL A 95 -7.53 1.84 -8.89
CA VAL A 95 -7.70 2.30 -10.28
C VAL A 95 -8.75 3.40 -10.22
N ILE A 96 -8.33 4.60 -9.83
CA ILE A 96 -9.19 5.75 -9.57
C ILE A 96 -8.60 6.99 -10.25
N ASP A 97 -9.40 8.04 -10.43
CA ASP A 97 -8.94 9.26 -11.10
C ASP A 97 -7.76 9.90 -10.38
N ARG A 98 -7.83 9.97 -9.06
CA ARG A 98 -6.74 10.50 -8.23
C ARG A 98 -6.93 10.05 -6.78
N ILE A 99 -5.83 10.03 -6.05
CA ILE A 99 -5.85 9.78 -4.62
C ILE A 99 -6.35 11.04 -3.91
N THR A 100 -7.35 10.89 -3.08
CA THR A 100 -7.96 12.01 -2.33
C THR A 100 -7.87 11.75 -0.83
N ASP A 101 -8.37 12.70 -0.04
CA ASP A 101 -8.44 12.53 1.42
C ASP A 101 -9.28 11.33 1.83
N HIS A 102 -10.20 10.90 0.96
CA HIS A 102 -10.97 9.69 1.22
C HIS A 102 -10.05 8.46 1.35
N GLU A 103 -9.17 8.26 0.38
CA GLU A 103 -8.23 7.13 0.40
C GLU A 103 -7.20 7.26 1.51
N ARG A 104 -6.74 8.47 1.77
CA ARG A 104 -5.77 8.73 2.85
C ARG A 104 -6.38 8.41 4.21
N GLY A 105 -7.61 8.84 4.44
CA GLY A 105 -8.34 8.56 5.68
C GLY A 105 -8.60 7.06 5.85
N GLN A 106 -8.96 6.38 4.78
CA GLN A 106 -9.12 4.92 4.81
C GLN A 106 -7.82 4.24 5.22
N MET A 107 -6.69 4.62 4.63
CA MET A 107 -5.41 4.00 4.96
C MET A 107 -5.05 4.22 6.44
N LEU A 108 -5.31 5.40 6.98
CA LEU A 108 -5.07 5.65 8.40
C LEU A 108 -5.89 4.72 9.28
N ASN A 109 -7.16 4.48 8.92
CA ASN A 109 -7.99 3.53 9.64
C ASN A 109 -7.45 2.10 9.54
N TYR A 110 -6.99 1.72 8.36
CA TYR A 110 -6.39 0.40 8.14
C TYR A 110 -5.14 0.21 9.00
N LEU A 111 -4.31 1.23 9.10
CA LEU A 111 -3.12 1.18 9.95
C LEU A 111 -3.49 1.05 11.42
N ARG A 112 -4.54 1.72 11.87
CA ARG A 112 -5.03 1.57 13.25
C ARG A 112 -5.53 0.16 13.52
N ILE A 113 -6.28 -0.41 12.60
CA ILE A 113 -6.85 -1.76 12.75
C ILE A 113 -5.74 -2.81 12.80
N THR A 114 -4.78 -2.71 11.91
CA THR A 114 -3.69 -3.70 11.79
C THR A 114 -2.55 -3.48 12.76
N ARG A 115 -2.48 -2.29 13.36
CA ARG A 115 -1.35 -1.82 14.19
C ARG A 115 -0.04 -1.73 13.42
N LEU A 116 -0.10 -1.65 12.11
CA LEU A 116 1.05 -1.37 11.27
C LEU A 116 1.25 0.14 11.17
N LYS A 117 2.44 0.56 10.76
CA LYS A 117 2.82 1.97 10.79
C LYS A 117 2.83 2.62 9.42
N VAL A 118 3.01 1.85 8.37
CA VAL A 118 3.20 2.38 7.02
C VAL A 118 2.27 1.69 6.04
N GLY A 119 1.64 2.49 5.18
CA GLY A 119 0.86 2.00 4.07
C GLY A 119 1.23 2.70 2.78
N LEU A 120 1.05 2.01 1.67
CA LEU A 120 1.22 2.54 0.34
C LEU A 120 -0.11 2.46 -0.40
N ILE A 121 -0.54 3.58 -0.95
CA ILE A 121 -1.64 3.64 -1.90
C ILE A 121 -1.00 3.70 -3.29
N LEU A 122 -1.28 2.70 -4.13
CA LEU A 122 -0.75 2.62 -5.49
C LEU A 122 -1.91 2.74 -6.47
N ASN A 123 -1.88 3.78 -7.30
CA ASN A 123 -2.96 4.02 -8.26
C ASN A 123 -2.47 3.79 -9.68
N PHE A 124 -3.06 2.79 -10.33
CA PHE A 124 -2.67 2.33 -11.67
C PHE A 124 -3.64 2.81 -12.76
N LYS A 125 -4.44 3.83 -12.48
CA LYS A 125 -5.44 4.32 -13.44
C LYS A 125 -4.81 4.92 -14.69
N HIS A 126 -3.70 5.64 -14.52
CA HIS A 126 -3.09 6.44 -15.58
C HIS A 126 -1.75 5.85 -16.03
N ALA A 127 -1.28 6.30 -17.19
CA ALA A 127 0.01 5.85 -17.72
C ALA A 127 1.18 6.16 -16.77
N ARG A 128 1.02 7.19 -15.95
CA ARG A 128 1.99 7.55 -14.92
C ARG A 128 1.49 7.01 -13.58
N LEU A 129 2.35 6.29 -12.85
CA LEU A 129 2.01 5.80 -11.52
C LEU A 129 1.77 6.97 -10.56
N ASP A 130 0.62 6.94 -9.91
CA ASP A 130 0.31 7.84 -8.80
C ASP A 130 0.36 7.01 -7.51
N TRP A 131 1.08 7.50 -6.51
CA TRP A 131 1.23 6.76 -5.27
C TRP A 131 1.40 7.70 -4.09
N GLU A 132 1.02 7.24 -2.91
CA GLU A 132 1.27 7.96 -1.67
C GLU A 132 1.69 7.00 -0.57
N ARG A 133 2.63 7.45 0.23
CA ARG A 133 3.10 6.77 1.42
C ARG A 133 2.43 7.43 2.63
N ILE A 134 1.72 6.64 3.41
CA ILE A 134 0.98 7.11 4.59
C ILE A 134 1.64 6.50 5.82
N VAL A 135 1.89 7.31 6.82
CA VAL A 135 2.51 6.89 8.08
C VAL A 135 1.60 7.27 9.23
N LEU A 136 1.34 6.32 10.11
CA LEU A 136 0.53 6.55 11.30
C LEU A 136 1.42 6.93 12.49
#